data_726f4eda6871db7b6799e68d6f8197ce
#
_entry.id   726f4eda6871db7b6799e68d6f8197ce
#
_cell.length_a   1.000
_cell.length_b   1.000
_cell.length_c   1.000
_cell.angle_alpha   90.00
_cell.angle_beta   90.00
_cell.angle_gamma   90.00
#
_symmetry.space_group_name_H-M   'P 1'
#
loop_
_entity.id
_entity.type
_entity.pdbx_description
1 polymer ?
#
loop_
_entity_poly.entity_id
_entity_poly.type
_entity_poly.pdbx_seq_one_letter_code
_entity_poly.pdbx_strand_id
1 'polypeptide(L)'
;MSPVFAHGQLRLYLLALLAEAPRHGYEIIQDLEARFGGLYTPSAGTVYPRLAKLEEEGLVARSDEGRKATYRITEAGLAEVRSRRDEVEGLQADLDRSARRLADQVRAQVQGRSADLRAELRAAARQARATARPAGGATGGADSGPRATPG
;
A
#
# COMPACT_ATOMS: atom_id res chain seq x y z
N MET A 1 7.20 -13.34 -13.20
CA MET A 1 6.29 -12.58 -12.33
C MET A 1 5.05 -12.19 -13.09
N SER A 2 3.89 -12.48 -12.51
CA SER A 2 2.65 -12.10 -13.17
C SER A 2 2.44 -10.61 -13.03
N PRO A 3 2.09 -9.92 -14.10
CA PRO A 3 1.74 -8.52 -13.97
C PRO A 3 0.45 -8.38 -13.15
N VAL A 4 0.35 -7.30 -12.40
CA VAL A 4 -0.86 -7.01 -11.63
C VAL A 4 -2.04 -6.82 -12.58
N PHE A 5 -1.78 -6.19 -13.73
CA PHE A 5 -2.79 -6.00 -14.75
C PHE A 5 -2.47 -6.88 -15.96
N ALA A 6 -3.45 -7.64 -16.41
CA ALA A 6 -3.34 -8.34 -17.68
C ALA A 6 -3.47 -7.32 -18.82
N HIS A 7 -3.18 -7.78 -20.04
CA HIS A 7 -3.24 -6.92 -21.22
C HIS A 7 -4.61 -6.24 -21.35
N GLY A 8 -4.60 -4.93 -21.47
CA GLY A 8 -5.83 -4.15 -21.59
C GLY A 8 -6.55 -3.82 -20.29
N GLN A 9 -6.20 -4.46 -19.19
CA GLN A 9 -6.86 -4.22 -17.92
C GLN A 9 -6.50 -2.86 -17.32
N LEU A 10 -5.24 -2.45 -17.44
CA LEU A 10 -4.83 -1.15 -16.93
C LEU A 10 -5.56 -0.03 -17.67
N ARG A 11 -5.72 -0.17 -18.97
CA ARG A 11 -6.45 0.79 -19.79
C ARG A 11 -7.87 0.97 -19.25
N LEU A 12 -8.57 -0.11 -19.03
CA LEU A 12 -9.94 -0.07 -18.53
C LEU A 12 -10.01 0.48 -17.11
N TYR A 13 -9.04 0.13 -16.29
CA TYR A 13 -8.99 0.61 -14.91
C TYR A 13 -8.72 2.11 -14.85
N LEU A 14 -7.87 2.63 -15.71
CA LEU A 14 -7.63 4.06 -15.80
C LEU A 14 -8.89 4.82 -16.21
N LEU A 15 -9.66 4.28 -17.16
CA LEU A 15 -10.92 4.88 -17.53
C LEU A 15 -11.91 4.88 -16.35
N ALA A 16 -12.01 3.77 -15.63
CA ALA A 16 -12.89 3.67 -14.48
C ALA A 16 -12.50 4.65 -13.39
N LEU A 17 -11.20 4.83 -13.17
CA LEU A 17 -10.69 5.76 -12.17
C LEU A 17 -11.05 7.19 -12.54
N LEU A 18 -10.89 7.56 -13.80
CA LEU A 18 -11.23 8.90 -14.28
C LEU A 18 -12.73 9.13 -14.34
N ALA A 19 -13.51 8.06 -14.44
CA ALA A 19 -14.96 8.18 -14.36
C ALA A 19 -15.43 8.65 -12.99
N GLU A 20 -14.64 8.44 -11.97
CA GLU A 20 -14.96 8.93 -10.62
C GLU A 20 -14.76 10.43 -10.50
N ALA A 21 -13.64 10.93 -11.02
CA ALA A 21 -13.32 12.36 -10.99
C ALA A 21 -12.11 12.64 -11.89
N PRO A 22 -11.99 13.86 -12.44
CA PRO A 22 -10.77 14.28 -13.12
C PRO A 22 -9.59 14.24 -12.17
N ARG A 23 -8.40 13.92 -12.69
CA ARG A 23 -7.19 13.80 -11.87
C ARG A 23 -5.97 14.26 -12.64
N HIS A 24 -4.98 14.74 -11.89
CA HIS A 24 -3.66 14.98 -12.44
C HIS A 24 -2.95 13.64 -12.65
N GLY A 25 -2.03 13.58 -13.60
CA GLY A 25 -1.30 12.34 -13.85
C GLY A 25 -0.63 11.76 -12.62
N TYR A 26 -0.04 12.62 -11.80
CA TYR A 26 0.60 12.18 -10.56
C TYR A 26 -0.42 11.60 -9.57
N GLU A 27 -1.60 12.22 -9.50
CA GLU A 27 -2.67 11.71 -8.63
C GLU A 27 -3.14 10.33 -9.04
N ILE A 28 -3.15 10.06 -10.34
CA ILE A 28 -3.53 8.74 -10.85
C ILE A 28 -2.58 7.68 -10.31
N ILE A 29 -1.27 7.97 -10.36
CA ILE A 29 -0.26 7.05 -9.86
C ILE A 29 -0.41 6.85 -8.35
N GLN A 30 -0.64 7.94 -7.61
CA GLN A 30 -0.84 7.87 -6.16
C GLN A 30 -2.09 7.07 -5.80
N ASP A 31 -3.17 7.25 -6.56
CA ASP A 31 -4.40 6.52 -6.31
C ASP A 31 -4.23 5.03 -6.55
N LEU A 32 -3.51 4.66 -7.61
CA LEU A 32 -3.22 3.26 -7.87
C LEU A 32 -2.39 2.66 -6.74
N GLU A 33 -1.37 3.40 -6.29
CA GLU A 33 -0.55 2.95 -5.18
C GLU A 33 -1.38 2.77 -3.90
N ALA A 34 -2.25 3.72 -3.60
CA ALA A 34 -3.09 3.65 -2.41
C ALA A 34 -4.05 2.47 -2.46
N ARG A 35 -4.61 2.17 -3.62
CA ARG A 35 -5.52 1.03 -3.77
C ARG A 35 -4.84 -0.31 -3.56
N PHE A 36 -3.53 -0.35 -3.77
CA PHE A 36 -2.74 -1.56 -3.52
C PHE A 36 -2.01 -1.52 -2.17
N GLY A 37 -2.35 -0.55 -1.30
CA GLY A 37 -1.74 -0.45 0.03
C GLY A 37 -0.25 -0.22 0.00
N GLY A 38 0.27 0.40 -1.04
CA GLY A 38 1.70 0.65 -1.20
C GLY A 38 2.51 -0.55 -1.65
N LEU A 39 1.86 -1.70 -1.88
CA LEU A 39 2.55 -2.92 -2.28
C LEU A 39 2.87 -2.96 -3.78
N TYR A 40 2.20 -2.14 -4.54
CA TYR A 40 2.43 -2.02 -5.98
C TYR A 40 2.30 -0.57 -6.39
N THR A 41 3.31 -0.05 -7.08
CA THR A 41 3.30 1.31 -7.61
C THR A 41 3.60 1.24 -9.10
N PRO A 42 2.61 1.55 -9.95
CA PRO A 42 2.87 1.57 -11.39
C PRO A 42 3.82 2.71 -11.70
N SER A 43 4.71 2.50 -12.66
CA SER A 43 5.66 3.52 -13.05
C SER A 43 5.02 4.54 -13.96
N ALA A 44 5.55 5.75 -13.96
CA ALA A 44 5.14 6.79 -14.90
C ALA A 44 5.32 6.31 -16.35
N GLY A 45 6.37 5.54 -16.60
CA GLY A 45 6.64 4.98 -17.93
C GLY A 45 5.59 3.98 -18.40
N THR A 46 4.78 3.45 -17.48
CA THR A 46 3.67 2.57 -17.82
C THR A 46 2.36 3.35 -17.95
N VAL A 47 2.11 4.26 -17.02
CA VAL A 47 0.83 4.97 -16.93
C VAL A 47 0.67 6.04 -18.00
N TYR A 48 1.67 6.89 -18.19
CA TYR A 48 1.53 8.02 -19.14
C TYR A 48 1.36 7.60 -20.60
N PRO A 49 2.08 6.60 -21.11
CA PRO A 49 1.81 6.15 -22.47
C PRO A 49 0.41 5.61 -22.65
N ARG A 50 -0.16 4.99 -21.64
CA ARG A 50 -1.54 4.49 -21.72
C ARG A 50 -2.55 5.62 -21.70
N LEU A 51 -2.29 6.67 -20.91
CA LEU A 51 -3.14 7.85 -20.91
C LEU A 51 -3.09 8.57 -22.26
N ALA A 52 -1.90 8.66 -22.86
CA ALA A 52 -1.74 9.25 -24.18
C ALA A 52 -2.53 8.46 -25.24
N LYS A 53 -2.52 7.15 -25.14
CA LYS A 53 -3.27 6.30 -26.04
C LYS A 53 -4.77 6.50 -25.89
N LEU A 54 -5.25 6.61 -24.65
CA LEU A 54 -6.65 6.89 -24.39
C LEU A 54 -7.07 8.25 -24.93
N GLU A 55 -6.18 9.23 -24.86
CA GLU A 55 -6.43 10.55 -25.41
C GLU A 55 -6.53 10.48 -26.94
N GLU A 56 -5.64 9.74 -27.59
CA GLU A 56 -5.69 9.52 -29.03
C GLU A 56 -7.00 8.87 -29.45
N GLU A 57 -7.52 7.96 -28.66
CA GLU A 57 -8.77 7.27 -28.95
C GLU A 57 -10.01 8.13 -28.65
N GLY A 58 -9.80 9.30 -28.07
CA GLY A 58 -10.92 10.19 -27.74
C GLY A 58 -11.68 9.80 -26.49
N LEU A 59 -11.14 8.91 -25.71
CA LEU A 59 -11.79 8.43 -24.46
C LEU A 59 -11.43 9.28 -23.26
N VAL A 60 -10.31 9.99 -23.32
CA VAL A 60 -9.81 10.84 -22.27
C VAL A 60 -9.40 12.17 -22.89
N ALA A 61 -9.65 13.26 -22.19
CA ALA A 61 -9.21 14.58 -22.57
C ALA A 61 -8.15 15.06 -21.58
N ARG A 62 -7.14 15.71 -22.12
CA ARG A 62 -6.08 16.28 -21.30
C ARG A 62 -6.12 17.79 -21.40
N SER A 63 -6.03 18.46 -20.25
CA SER A 63 -5.87 19.91 -20.24
C SER A 63 -4.64 20.26 -19.43
N ASP A 64 -3.80 21.13 -19.99
CA ASP A 64 -2.59 21.57 -19.31
C ASP A 64 -2.90 22.83 -18.52
N GLU A 65 -2.61 22.82 -17.23
CA GLU A 65 -2.79 23.97 -16.36
C GLU A 65 -1.46 24.25 -15.70
N GLY A 66 -0.71 25.17 -16.25
CA GLY A 66 0.63 25.44 -15.79
C GLY A 66 1.53 24.25 -16.00
N ARG A 67 2.09 23.71 -14.93
CA ARG A 67 3.00 22.58 -15.01
C ARG A 67 2.30 21.23 -14.89
N LYS A 68 1.01 21.24 -14.58
CA LYS A 68 0.26 20.00 -14.35
C LYS A 68 -0.73 19.77 -15.47
N ALA A 69 -0.86 18.53 -15.87
CA ALA A 69 -1.85 18.10 -16.82
C ALA A 69 -2.99 17.41 -16.08
N THR A 70 -4.20 17.84 -16.36
CA THR A 70 -5.40 17.21 -15.80
C THR A 70 -6.01 16.31 -16.85
N TYR A 71 -6.29 15.08 -16.46
CA TYR A 71 -6.95 14.10 -17.33
C TYR A 71 -8.39 13.95 -16.88
N ARG A 72 -9.31 13.95 -17.85
CA ARG A 72 -10.71 13.73 -17.57
C ARG A 72 -11.28 12.76 -18.57
N ILE A 73 -12.28 12.01 -18.17
CA ILE A 73 -12.94 11.07 -19.06
C ILE A 73 -13.89 11.87 -19.97
N THR A 74 -14.01 11.46 -21.22
CA THR A 74 -14.94 12.06 -22.17
C THR A 74 -16.26 11.29 -22.14
N GLU A 75 -17.29 11.79 -22.85
CA GLU A 75 -18.54 11.04 -22.98
C GLU A 75 -18.31 9.69 -23.61
N ALA A 76 -17.43 9.62 -24.62
CA ALA A 76 -17.08 8.36 -25.25
C ALA A 76 -16.40 7.41 -24.26
N GLY A 77 -15.55 7.94 -23.39
CA GLY A 77 -14.92 7.15 -22.34
C GLY A 77 -15.93 6.64 -21.34
N LEU A 78 -16.89 7.48 -20.93
CA LEU A 78 -17.97 7.05 -20.02
C LEU A 78 -18.83 5.96 -20.65
N ALA A 79 -19.13 6.08 -21.94
CA ALA A 79 -19.88 5.05 -22.64
C ALA A 79 -19.11 3.73 -22.66
N GLU A 80 -17.80 3.78 -22.85
CA GLU A 80 -16.96 2.59 -22.80
C GLU A 80 -17.02 1.92 -21.43
N VAL A 81 -16.89 2.69 -20.35
CA VAL A 81 -16.95 2.17 -19.00
C VAL A 81 -18.31 1.54 -18.71
N ARG A 82 -19.38 2.21 -19.15
CA ARG A 82 -20.74 1.68 -18.95
C ARG A 82 -20.97 0.38 -19.71
N SER A 83 -20.45 0.29 -20.93
CA SER A 83 -20.64 -0.91 -21.74
C SER A 83 -19.83 -2.08 -21.18
N ARG A 84 -18.79 -1.80 -20.40
CA ARG A 84 -17.94 -2.82 -19.80
C ARG A 84 -18.06 -2.85 -18.29
N ARG A 85 -19.18 -2.46 -17.77
CA ARG A 85 -19.40 -2.35 -16.33
C ARG A 85 -19.05 -3.62 -15.57
N ASP A 86 -19.49 -4.76 -16.08
CA ASP A 86 -19.21 -6.05 -15.44
C ASP A 86 -17.70 -6.35 -15.42
N GLU A 87 -17.00 -6.01 -16.51
CA GLU A 87 -15.56 -6.19 -16.57
C GLU A 87 -14.86 -5.28 -15.57
N VAL A 88 -15.32 -4.04 -15.44
CA VAL A 88 -14.73 -3.09 -14.47
C VAL A 88 -14.93 -3.60 -13.04
N GLU A 89 -16.15 -4.05 -12.72
CA GLU A 89 -16.44 -4.58 -11.39
C GLU A 89 -15.62 -5.83 -11.09
N GLY A 90 -15.51 -6.73 -12.06
CA GLY A 90 -14.69 -7.92 -11.92
C GLY A 90 -13.22 -7.59 -11.74
N LEU A 91 -12.72 -6.62 -12.49
CA LEU A 91 -11.34 -6.18 -12.39
C LEU A 91 -11.05 -5.58 -11.01
N GLN A 92 -11.93 -4.73 -10.52
CA GLN A 92 -11.78 -4.15 -9.18
C GLN A 92 -11.75 -5.23 -8.11
N ALA A 93 -12.62 -6.20 -8.21
CA ALA A 93 -12.65 -7.32 -7.27
C ALA A 93 -11.36 -8.15 -7.33
N ASP A 94 -10.86 -8.40 -8.55
CA ASP A 94 -9.61 -9.14 -8.74
C ASP A 94 -8.42 -8.38 -8.16
N LEU A 95 -8.37 -7.07 -8.36
CA LEU A 95 -7.30 -6.25 -7.83
C LEU A 95 -7.34 -6.20 -6.31
N ASP A 96 -8.53 -6.10 -5.73
CA ASP A 96 -8.70 -6.12 -4.27
C ASP A 96 -8.23 -7.45 -3.69
N ARG A 97 -8.54 -8.56 -4.33
CA ARG A 97 -8.08 -9.87 -3.90
C ARG A 97 -6.56 -9.99 -3.98
N SER A 98 -5.97 -9.48 -5.05
CA SER A 98 -4.52 -9.49 -5.22
C SER A 98 -3.84 -8.66 -4.14
N ALA A 99 -4.37 -7.48 -3.86
CA ALA A 99 -3.82 -6.61 -2.83
C ALA A 99 -3.91 -7.26 -1.45
N ARG A 100 -5.03 -7.90 -1.14
CA ARG A 100 -5.19 -8.61 0.14
C ARG A 100 -4.22 -9.78 0.26
N ARG A 101 -4.04 -10.52 -0.83
CA ARG A 101 -3.12 -11.65 -0.85
C ARG A 101 -1.69 -11.20 -0.58
N LEU A 102 -1.26 -10.12 -1.22
CA LEU A 102 0.05 -9.56 -0.99
C LEU A 102 0.21 -9.06 0.45
N ALA A 103 -0.82 -8.37 0.96
CA ALA A 103 -0.81 -7.88 2.33
C ALA A 103 -0.73 -9.03 3.32
N ASP A 104 -1.45 -10.12 3.08
CA ASP A 104 -1.42 -11.30 3.93
C ASP A 104 -0.05 -11.96 3.92
N GLN A 105 0.58 -12.05 2.75
CA GLN A 105 1.93 -12.60 2.64
C GLN A 105 2.94 -11.77 3.42
N VAL A 106 2.86 -10.45 3.30
CA VAL A 106 3.75 -9.55 4.03
C VAL A 106 3.53 -9.68 5.53
N ARG A 107 2.27 -9.74 5.97
CA ARG A 107 1.97 -9.91 7.39
C ARG A 107 2.49 -11.24 7.94
N ALA A 108 2.33 -12.29 7.19
CA ALA A 108 2.84 -13.61 7.59
C ALA A 108 4.36 -13.58 7.80
N GLN A 109 5.08 -12.94 6.87
CA GLN A 109 6.52 -12.80 7.00
C GLN A 109 6.92 -11.96 8.20
N VAL A 110 6.24 -10.84 8.41
CA VAL A 110 6.51 -9.96 9.55
C VAL A 110 6.21 -10.68 10.87
N GLN A 111 5.09 -11.39 10.93
CA GLN A 111 4.72 -12.13 12.13
C GLN A 111 5.73 -13.25 12.44
N GLY A 112 6.20 -13.95 11.40
CA GLY A 112 7.22 -14.96 11.57
C GLY A 112 8.51 -14.38 12.14
N ARG A 113 8.96 -13.28 11.55
CA ARG A 113 10.15 -12.58 12.04
C ARG A 113 9.97 -12.07 13.46
N SER A 114 8.81 -11.53 13.77
CA SER A 114 8.53 -11.04 15.11
C SER A 114 8.54 -12.15 16.14
N ALA A 115 7.99 -13.31 15.79
CA ALA A 115 7.99 -14.46 16.68
C ALA A 115 9.41 -14.96 16.94
N ASP A 116 10.22 -15.04 15.90
CA ASP A 116 11.62 -15.45 16.00
C ASP A 116 12.41 -14.47 16.87
N LEU A 117 12.22 -13.18 16.64
CA LEU A 117 12.91 -12.16 17.41
C LEU A 117 12.51 -12.21 18.87
N ARG A 118 11.23 -12.41 19.17
CA ARG A 118 10.77 -12.54 20.55
C ARG A 118 11.39 -13.75 21.23
N ALA A 119 11.50 -14.86 20.52
CA ALA A 119 12.13 -16.06 21.04
C ALA A 119 13.60 -15.81 21.35
N GLU A 120 14.30 -15.13 20.45
CA GLU A 120 15.69 -14.77 20.66
C GLU A 120 15.87 -13.84 21.86
N LEU A 121 15.00 -12.84 21.98
CA LEU A 121 15.06 -11.91 23.10
C LEU A 121 14.78 -12.59 24.42
N ARG A 122 13.86 -13.54 24.44
CA ARG A 122 13.58 -14.31 25.66
C ARG A 122 14.76 -15.17 26.07
N ALA A 123 15.40 -15.79 25.09
CA ALA A 123 16.60 -16.60 25.36
C ALA A 123 17.73 -15.74 25.90
N ALA A 124 17.93 -14.58 25.30
CA ALA A 124 18.95 -13.64 25.76
C ALA A 124 18.66 -13.13 27.17
N ALA A 125 17.40 -12.84 27.45
CA ALA A 125 17.00 -12.39 28.80
C ALA A 125 17.24 -13.47 29.87
N ARG A 126 16.94 -14.72 29.52
CA ARG A 126 17.20 -15.83 30.45
C ARG A 126 18.69 -15.99 30.71
N GLN A 127 19.51 -15.86 29.68
CA GLN A 127 20.94 -15.95 29.83
C GLN A 127 21.49 -14.81 30.65
N ALA A 128 21.03 -13.61 30.41
CA ALA A 128 21.43 -12.44 31.18
C ALA A 128 21.06 -12.58 32.65
N ARG A 129 19.90 -13.12 32.95
CA ARG A 129 19.48 -13.35 34.32
C ARG A 129 20.37 -14.37 35.01
N ALA A 130 20.73 -15.43 34.32
CA ALA A 130 21.58 -16.46 34.89
C ALA A 130 22.96 -15.91 35.21
N THR A 131 23.50 -15.03 34.39
CA THR A 131 24.83 -14.47 34.62
C THR A 131 24.83 -13.28 35.55
N ALA A 132 23.75 -12.54 35.62
CA ALA A 132 23.70 -11.32 36.43
C ALA A 132 23.06 -11.49 37.78
N ARG A 133 22.70 -12.68 38.11
CA ARG A 133 21.95 -12.94 39.33
C ARG A 133 22.55 -12.35 40.60
N PRO A 134 23.83 -12.50 40.85
CA PRO A 134 24.38 -11.95 42.08
C PRO A 134 24.18 -10.46 42.20
N ALA A 135 24.46 -9.78 41.16
CA ALA A 135 24.32 -8.36 41.21
C ALA A 135 22.88 -7.93 41.34
N GLY A 136 22.07 -8.64 40.71
CA GLY A 136 20.68 -8.28 40.76
C GLY A 136 20.13 -8.34 42.13
N GLY A 137 20.54 -9.30 42.83
CA GLY A 137 19.99 -9.42 44.12
C GLY A 137 20.25 -8.24 45.00
N ALA A 138 21.38 -7.71 44.77
CA ALA A 138 21.71 -6.72 45.63
C ALA A 138 20.82 -5.58 45.70
N THR A 139 20.43 -5.27 44.83
CA THR A 139 19.76 -4.17 44.90
C THR A 139 18.77 -3.98 45.64
N GLY A 140 18.48 -4.62 45.82
CA GLY A 140 17.52 -4.28 46.42
C GLY A 140 17.42 -3.28 47.20
N GLY A 141 17.74 -3.23 47.49
CA GLY A 141 17.57 -2.43 48.15
C GLY A 141 17.14 -1.44 48.27
N ALA A 142 17.01 -1.41 48.34
CA ALA A 142 16.71 -0.56 48.50
C ALA A 142 16.18 0.16 48.88
N ASP A 143 16.01 0.06 49.01
CA ASP A 143 15.59 0.70 49.24
C ASP A 143 15.17 1.36 49.89
N SER A 144 15.02 1.26 50.12
CA SER A 144 14.64 1.72 50.64
C SER A 144 14.36 2.60 51.12
N GLY A 145 14.11 2.71 51.11
CA GLY A 145 13.78 3.52 51.48
C GLY A 145 13.53 4.45 51.92
N PRO A 146 13.21 4.75 51.94
CA PRO A 146 12.96 5.73 52.17
C PRO A 146 12.36 6.31 52.83
N ARG A 147 12.08 6.33 53.11
CA ARG A 147 11.56 6.82 53.56
C ARG A 147 11.42 7.41 54.41
N ALA A 148 11.22 7.60 54.45
CA ALA A 148 11.08 8.03 55.25
C ALA A 148 10.84 9.06 55.74
N THR A 149 10.42 9.49 55.96
CA THR A 149 10.15 10.44 56.38
C THR A 149 9.75 10.88 57.19
N PRO A 150 9.69 11.32 57.52
CA PRO A 150 9.37 11.75 58.29
C PRO A 150 8.76 12.50 58.84
N GLY A 151 8.49 12.65 58.79
CA GLY A 151 7.60 13.34 59.31
C GLY A 151 7.38 14.41 60.00
#